data_10522bbe7463a447ef3de14cde668817
#
_entry.id   10522bbe7463a447ef3de14cde668817
#
_cell.length_a   1.000
_cell.length_b   1.000
_cell.length_c   1.000
_cell.angle_alpha   90.00
_cell.angle_beta   90.00
_cell.angle_gamma   90.00
#
_symmetry.space_group_name_H-M   'P 1'
#
loop_
_entity.id
_entity.type
_entity.pdbx_description
1 polymer ?
#
loop_
_entity_poly.entity_id
_entity_poly.type
_entity_poly.pdbx_seq_one_letter_code
_entity_poly.pdbx_strand_id
1 'polypeptide(L)'
;MEGFIVDREYKSSLKCLRIGDKIAELPIIQGGMGVGVSRSSLAGAVAAEGGVGVISTAQIGYDEEGFEKDPAACNLRAIRRHILKAREIAKGRGLIGVNVMAALKHYKEHIHEAVAAGADLIISGAG
;
A
#
# COMPACT_ATOMS: atom_id res chain seq x y z
N MET A 1 -13.64 23.34 -7.56
CA MET A 1 -13.92 22.20 -6.68
C MET A 1 -13.37 22.53 -5.31
N GLU A 2 -14.25 22.82 -4.39
CA GLU A 2 -13.86 23.10 -3.01
C GLU A 2 -13.35 21.78 -2.42
N GLY A 3 -12.05 21.71 -2.13
CA GLY A 3 -11.48 20.58 -1.45
C GLY A 3 -12.10 20.44 -0.07
N PHE A 4 -12.45 19.21 0.30
CA PHE A 4 -12.84 18.89 1.67
C PHE A 4 -11.68 19.29 2.58
N ILE A 5 -11.78 20.45 3.22
CA ILE A 5 -10.87 20.82 4.31
C ILE A 5 -11.34 19.99 5.50
N VAL A 6 -10.72 18.83 5.70
CA VAL A 6 -10.82 18.15 6.99
C VAL A 6 -10.19 19.11 7.99
N ASP A 7 -11.03 19.62 8.88
CA ASP A 7 -10.63 20.60 9.87
C ASP A 7 -9.37 20.14 10.60
N ARG A 8 -8.33 20.97 10.60
CA ARG A 8 -7.07 20.66 11.27
C ARG A 8 -7.26 20.39 12.75
N GLU A 9 -8.26 21.00 13.39
CA GLU A 9 -8.59 20.76 14.78
C GLU A 9 -9.11 19.34 15.02
N TYR A 10 -9.88 18.78 14.08
CA TYR A 10 -10.34 17.38 14.19
C TYR A 10 -9.19 16.39 14.08
N LYS A 11 -8.24 16.61 13.18
CA LYS A 11 -7.03 15.78 13.06
C LYS A 11 -6.21 15.79 14.34
N SER A 12 -6.12 16.90 15.03
CA SER A 12 -5.32 17.04 16.27
C SER A 12 -5.91 16.30 17.48
N SER A 13 -7.21 15.97 17.46
CA SER A 13 -7.89 15.25 18.54
C SER A 13 -7.74 13.74 18.46
N LEU A 14 -7.37 13.19 17.29
CA LEU A 14 -7.19 11.76 17.09
C LEU A 14 -5.81 11.31 17.58
N LYS A 15 -5.78 10.20 18.31
CA LYS A 15 -4.52 9.56 18.69
C LYS A 15 -3.89 8.94 17.45
N CYS A 16 -2.59 9.15 17.26
CA CYS A 16 -1.84 8.50 16.18
C CYS A 16 -1.86 6.96 16.34
N LEU A 17 -1.73 6.26 15.21
CA LEU A 17 -1.57 4.81 15.19
C LEU A 17 -0.09 4.45 15.18
N ARG A 18 0.32 3.65 16.15
CA ARG A 18 1.69 3.11 16.22
C ARG A 18 1.70 1.63 15.89
N ILE A 19 2.54 1.24 14.95
CA ILE A 19 2.79 -0.16 14.58
C ILE A 19 4.31 -0.37 14.63
N GLY A 20 4.81 -1.04 15.67
CA GLY A 20 6.24 -1.14 15.93
C GLY A 20 6.87 0.24 16.11
N ASP A 21 7.87 0.56 15.31
CA ASP A 21 8.53 1.88 15.26
C ASP A 21 7.87 2.85 14.27
N LYS A 22 6.83 2.41 13.55
CA LYS A 22 6.12 3.21 12.55
C LYS A 22 4.93 3.93 13.17
N ILE A 23 4.71 5.17 12.72
CA ILE A 23 3.62 6.01 13.22
C ILE A 23 2.84 6.60 12.04
N ALA A 24 1.50 6.39 12.05
CA ALA A 24 0.59 7.12 11.19
C ALA A 24 -0.12 8.20 12.03
N GLU A 25 -0.12 9.45 11.57
CA GLU A 25 -0.78 10.56 12.27
C GLU A 25 -2.28 10.33 12.42
N LEU A 26 -2.90 9.75 11.38
CA LEU A 26 -4.30 9.36 11.40
C LEU A 26 -4.43 7.85 11.64
N PRO A 27 -5.26 7.41 12.60
CA PRO A 27 -5.48 6.00 12.88
C PRO A 27 -6.47 5.37 11.88
N ILE A 28 -6.20 5.54 10.60
CA ILE A 28 -7.04 5.06 9.50
C ILE A 28 -6.20 4.18 8.60
N ILE A 29 -6.64 2.94 8.41
CA ILE A 29 -6.03 1.98 7.50
C ILE A 29 -6.99 1.75 6.35
N GLN A 30 -6.59 2.10 5.14
CA GLN A 30 -7.36 1.78 3.94
C GLN A 30 -7.18 0.29 3.62
N GLY A 31 -8.27 -0.43 3.40
CA GLY A 31 -8.24 -1.84 3.07
C GLY A 31 -7.65 -2.12 1.69
N GLY A 32 -6.77 -3.11 1.59
CA GLY A 32 -6.21 -3.55 0.33
C GLY A 32 -7.23 -4.31 -0.51
N MET A 33 -7.52 -3.83 -1.71
CA MET A 33 -8.46 -4.42 -2.66
C MET A 33 -7.74 -4.79 -3.97
N GLY A 34 -7.78 -6.07 -4.34
CA GLY A 34 -7.40 -6.56 -5.68
C GLY A 34 -8.62 -6.54 -6.62
N VAL A 35 -8.50 -6.72 -7.88
CA VAL A 35 -7.31 -6.65 -8.70
C VAL A 35 -7.22 -5.23 -9.27
N GLY A 36 -6.07 -4.58 -9.10
CA GLY A 36 -5.85 -3.25 -9.68
C GLY A 36 -6.55 -2.07 -8.98
N VAL A 37 -7.36 -2.30 -7.95
CA VAL A 37 -8.04 -1.22 -7.21
C VAL A 37 -7.07 -0.51 -6.27
N SER A 38 -6.46 -1.26 -5.36
CA SER A 38 -5.52 -0.68 -4.38
C SER A 38 -4.08 -0.78 -4.88
N ARG A 39 -3.69 0.21 -5.67
CA ARG A 39 -2.31 0.39 -6.14
C ARG A 39 -1.76 1.74 -5.68
N SER A 40 -0.75 2.25 -6.35
CA SER A 40 -0.01 3.44 -5.93
C SER A 40 -0.86 4.70 -5.73
N SER A 41 -1.84 4.95 -6.60
CA SER A 41 -2.66 6.16 -6.55
C SER A 41 -3.48 6.24 -5.27
N LEU A 42 -4.22 5.18 -4.95
CA LEU A 42 -5.05 5.12 -3.74
C LEU A 42 -4.20 5.08 -2.49
N ALA A 43 -3.23 4.17 -2.42
CA ALA A 43 -2.37 4.03 -1.24
C ALA A 43 -1.55 5.30 -0.98
N GLY A 44 -1.00 5.91 -2.02
CA GLY A 44 -0.25 7.16 -1.92
C GLY A 44 -1.11 8.32 -1.44
N ALA A 45 -2.34 8.44 -1.95
CA ALA A 45 -3.27 9.49 -1.53
C ALA A 45 -3.67 9.36 -0.06
N VAL A 46 -3.95 8.15 0.41
CA VAL A 46 -4.27 7.89 1.83
C VAL A 46 -3.08 8.22 2.73
N ALA A 47 -1.89 7.78 2.36
CA ALA A 47 -0.67 8.08 3.11
C ALA A 47 -0.36 9.58 3.12
N ALA A 48 -0.58 10.29 2.01
CA ALA A 48 -0.40 11.75 1.93
C ALA A 48 -1.25 12.51 2.95
N GLU A 49 -2.40 11.96 3.33
CA GLU A 49 -3.26 12.52 4.38
C GLU A 49 -2.83 12.11 5.81
N GLY A 50 -1.83 11.28 5.96
CA GLY A 50 -1.30 10.83 7.25
C GLY A 50 -1.81 9.47 7.72
N GLY A 51 -2.64 8.78 6.93
CA GLY A 51 -3.13 7.44 7.22
C GLY A 51 -2.20 6.33 6.74
N VAL A 52 -2.69 5.11 6.73
CA VAL A 52 -2.01 3.93 6.19
C VAL A 52 -2.63 3.58 4.84
N GLY A 53 -1.93 3.88 3.77
CA GLY A 53 -2.30 3.47 2.41
C GLY A 53 -1.81 2.05 2.14
N VAL A 54 -2.70 1.18 1.66
CA VAL A 54 -2.39 -0.24 1.49
C VAL A 54 -2.50 -0.66 0.03
N ILE A 55 -1.43 -1.28 -0.47
CA ILE A 55 -1.36 -1.86 -1.80
C ILE A 55 -1.71 -3.34 -1.73
N SER A 56 -2.63 -3.80 -2.59
CA SER A 56 -2.93 -5.23 -2.72
C SER A 56 -2.05 -5.87 -3.78
N THR A 57 -1.38 -6.97 -3.44
CA THR A 57 -0.51 -7.70 -4.37
C THR A 57 -1.25 -8.68 -5.29
N ALA A 58 -2.55 -8.89 -5.06
CA ALA A 58 -3.33 -9.84 -5.86
C ALA A 58 -3.35 -9.43 -7.34
N GLN A 59 -2.62 -10.17 -8.18
CA GLN A 59 -2.47 -9.93 -9.62
C GLN A 59 -2.14 -8.48 -9.97
N ILE A 60 -1.31 -7.84 -9.17
CA ILE A 60 -1.02 -6.40 -9.25
C ILE A 60 -0.38 -6.00 -10.60
N GLY A 61 0.31 -6.92 -11.25
CA GLY A 61 0.96 -6.70 -12.56
C GLY A 61 0.11 -7.08 -13.76
N TYR A 62 -1.20 -7.26 -13.60
CA TYR A 62 -2.10 -7.79 -14.63
C TYR A 62 -2.10 -6.96 -15.93
N ASP A 63 -1.79 -5.69 -15.86
CA ASP A 63 -1.75 -4.76 -16.98
C ASP A 63 -0.32 -4.53 -17.53
N GLU A 64 0.66 -5.28 -17.04
CA GLU A 64 2.03 -5.22 -17.58
C GLU A 64 2.19 -6.06 -18.86
N GLU A 65 3.02 -5.56 -19.75
CA GLU A 65 3.43 -6.33 -20.93
C GLU A 65 4.11 -7.63 -20.51
N GLY A 66 3.66 -8.73 -21.11
CA GLY A 66 4.19 -10.07 -20.82
C GLY A 66 3.53 -10.76 -19.65
N PHE A 67 2.49 -10.19 -19.03
CA PHE A 67 1.81 -10.81 -17.90
C PHE A 67 1.29 -12.22 -18.19
N GLU A 68 0.74 -12.46 -19.38
CA GLU A 68 0.25 -13.78 -19.77
C GLU A 68 1.36 -14.84 -19.85
N LYS A 69 2.59 -14.41 -20.15
CA LYS A 69 3.76 -15.32 -20.27
C LYS A 69 4.40 -15.59 -18.91
N ASP A 70 4.52 -14.58 -18.07
CA ASP A 70 5.15 -14.68 -16.75
C ASP A 70 4.47 -13.76 -15.72
N PRO A 71 3.29 -14.19 -15.22
CA PRO A 71 2.57 -13.41 -14.20
C PRO A 71 3.39 -13.16 -12.94
N ALA A 72 4.21 -14.13 -12.53
CA ALA A 72 5.01 -14.02 -11.30
C ALA A 72 6.02 -12.87 -11.40
N ALA A 73 6.80 -12.81 -12.48
CA ALA A 73 7.77 -11.74 -12.69
C ALA A 73 7.09 -10.37 -12.82
N CYS A 74 5.96 -10.28 -13.55
CA CYS A 74 5.20 -9.05 -13.70
C CYS A 74 4.67 -8.55 -12.34
N ASN A 75 4.15 -9.44 -11.51
CA ASN A 75 3.67 -9.08 -10.17
C ASN A 75 4.80 -8.53 -9.29
N LEU A 76 5.98 -9.14 -9.28
CA LEU A 76 7.12 -8.66 -8.48
C LEU A 76 7.57 -7.26 -8.94
N ARG A 77 7.70 -7.03 -10.25
CA ARG A 77 8.02 -5.70 -10.79
C ARG A 77 6.97 -4.66 -10.41
N ALA A 78 5.70 -5.02 -10.52
CA ALA A 78 4.59 -4.14 -10.18
C ALA A 78 4.54 -3.79 -8.68
N ILE A 79 4.81 -4.76 -7.79
CA ILE A 79 4.90 -4.52 -6.34
C ILE A 79 5.92 -3.41 -6.07
N ARG A 80 7.14 -3.56 -6.57
CA ARG A 80 8.20 -2.55 -6.40
C ARG A 80 7.79 -1.20 -6.97
N ARG A 81 7.34 -1.17 -8.21
CA ARG A 81 6.94 0.07 -8.90
C ARG A 81 5.85 0.82 -8.14
N HIS A 82 4.82 0.12 -7.69
CA HIS A 82 3.70 0.75 -7.00
C HIS A 82 4.06 1.23 -5.60
N ILE A 83 4.92 0.52 -4.86
CA ILE A 83 5.42 1.00 -3.56
C ILE A 83 6.22 2.29 -3.72
N LEU A 84 7.17 2.33 -4.65
CA LEU A 84 7.98 3.53 -4.91
C LEU A 84 7.11 4.70 -5.36
N LYS A 85 6.13 4.46 -6.23
CA LYS A 85 5.20 5.50 -6.68
C LYS A 85 4.28 6.01 -5.57
N ALA A 86 3.79 5.12 -4.71
CA ALA A 86 3.00 5.52 -3.55
C ALA A 86 3.81 6.39 -2.57
N ARG A 87 5.08 6.07 -2.35
CA ARG A 87 6.01 6.89 -1.56
C ARG A 87 6.15 8.30 -2.13
N GLU A 88 6.33 8.40 -3.44
CA GLU A 88 6.43 9.68 -4.15
C GLU A 88 5.16 10.52 -3.98
N ILE A 89 3.98 9.91 -4.15
CA ILE A 89 2.69 10.57 -3.96
C ILE A 89 2.48 11.02 -2.51
N ALA A 90 2.88 10.18 -1.55
CA ALA A 90 2.74 10.46 -0.12
C ALA A 90 3.63 11.59 0.39
N LYS A 91 4.69 11.93 -0.33
CA LYS A 91 5.63 13.00 0.04
C LYS A 91 6.19 12.87 1.46
N GLY A 92 6.51 11.65 1.87
CA GLY A 92 7.07 11.35 3.20
C GLY A 92 6.05 11.31 4.33
N ARG A 93 4.74 11.42 4.03
CA ARG A 93 3.67 11.35 5.03
C ARG A 93 3.05 9.97 5.11
N GLY A 94 2.43 9.68 6.24
CA GLY A 94 1.72 8.42 6.46
C GLY A 94 2.59 7.18 6.31
N LEU A 95 1.94 6.04 6.16
CA LEU A 95 2.59 4.75 5.98
C LEU A 95 2.09 4.07 4.70
N ILE A 96 2.97 3.30 4.08
CA ILE A 96 2.64 2.43 2.94
C ILE A 96 2.68 0.98 3.42
N GLY A 97 1.51 0.36 3.47
CA GLY A 97 1.34 -1.06 3.76
C GLY A 97 1.14 -1.88 2.49
N VAL A 98 1.38 -3.17 2.60
CA VAL A 98 1.16 -4.11 1.50
C VAL A 98 0.35 -5.30 2.02
N ASN A 99 -0.79 -5.56 1.39
CA ASN A 99 -1.65 -6.70 1.68
C ASN A 99 -1.26 -7.89 0.80
N VAL A 100 -0.93 -9.02 1.43
CA VAL A 100 -0.55 -10.26 0.75
C VAL A 100 -1.43 -11.40 1.24
N MET A 101 -2.12 -12.07 0.32
CA MET A 101 -2.92 -13.25 0.65
C MET A 101 -2.01 -14.44 0.95
N ALA A 102 -2.12 -15.02 2.15
CA ALA A 102 -1.26 -16.11 2.60
C ALA A 102 -1.40 -17.40 1.75
N ALA A 103 -2.57 -17.61 1.15
CA ALA A 103 -2.83 -18.76 0.27
C ALA A 103 -2.19 -18.64 -1.12
N LEU A 104 -1.62 -17.51 -1.49
CA LEU A 104 -0.99 -17.34 -2.80
C LEU A 104 0.28 -18.19 -2.94
N LYS A 105 0.46 -18.79 -4.13
CA LYS A 105 1.64 -19.60 -4.45
C LYS A 105 2.96 -18.86 -4.23
N HIS A 106 3.01 -17.56 -4.55
CA HIS A 106 4.20 -16.72 -4.45
C HIS A 106 4.16 -15.77 -3.25
N TYR A 107 3.51 -16.19 -2.15
CA TYR A 107 3.35 -15.39 -0.94
C TYR A 107 4.68 -14.85 -0.39
N LYS A 108 5.67 -15.73 -0.24
CA LYS A 108 6.99 -15.34 0.31
C LYS A 108 7.71 -14.34 -0.58
N GLU A 109 7.69 -14.57 -1.88
CA GLU A 109 8.33 -13.71 -2.86
C GLU A 109 7.70 -12.32 -2.87
N HIS A 110 6.36 -12.23 -2.78
CA HIS A 110 5.66 -10.95 -2.66
C HIS A 110 6.07 -10.18 -1.41
N ILE A 111 6.18 -10.85 -0.26
CA ILE A 111 6.63 -10.22 0.99
C ILE A 111 8.07 -9.73 0.86
N HIS A 112 8.98 -10.57 0.37
CA HIS A 112 10.38 -10.18 0.22
C HIS A 112 10.53 -8.97 -0.71
N GLU A 113 9.81 -8.95 -1.82
CA GLU A 113 9.84 -7.82 -2.75
C GLU A 113 9.26 -6.55 -2.12
N ALA A 114 8.15 -6.66 -1.40
CA ALA A 114 7.53 -5.54 -0.71
C ALA A 114 8.45 -4.93 0.35
N VAL A 115 9.09 -5.75 1.15
CA VAL A 115 10.06 -5.31 2.17
C VAL A 115 11.29 -4.67 1.52
N ALA A 116 11.83 -5.29 0.47
CA ALA A 116 12.98 -4.76 -0.27
C ALA A 116 12.67 -3.43 -0.97
N ALA A 117 11.42 -3.22 -1.39
CA ALA A 117 10.97 -1.94 -1.97
C ALA A 117 10.66 -0.86 -0.92
N GLY A 118 10.70 -1.19 0.38
CA GLY A 118 10.52 -0.24 1.47
C GLY A 118 9.09 -0.10 2.00
N ALA A 119 8.27 -1.16 1.92
CA ALA A 119 6.98 -1.16 2.60
C ALA A 119 7.16 -0.97 4.12
N ASP A 120 6.29 -0.19 4.75
CA ASP A 120 6.34 0.06 6.20
C ASP A 120 5.76 -1.10 6.99
N LEU A 121 4.77 -1.79 6.44
CA LEU A 121 4.11 -2.92 7.09
C LEU A 121 3.54 -3.90 6.06
N ILE A 122 3.39 -5.13 6.50
CA ILE A 122 2.74 -6.20 5.74
C ILE A 122 1.44 -6.58 6.46
N ILE A 123 0.35 -6.68 5.69
CA ILE A 123 -0.92 -7.22 6.15
C ILE A 123 -1.09 -8.57 5.50
N SER A 124 -1.02 -9.63 6.29
CA SER A 124 -1.17 -11.00 5.83
C SER A 124 -2.52 -11.55 6.24
N GLY A 125 -3.24 -12.11 5.29
CA GLY A 125 -4.55 -12.68 5.54
C GLY A 125 -4.95 -13.68 4.47
N ALA A 126 -6.19 -14.17 4.52
CA ALA A 126 -6.75 -15.10 3.54
C ALA A 126 -5.89 -16.36 3.32
N GLY A 127 -5.61 -17.08 4.42
CA GLY A 127 -4.86 -18.34 4.40
C GLY A 127 -5.35 -19.32 5.44
#